data_10890d8ca1c5deabc92b18fa68a18a76
#
_entry.id   10890d8ca1c5deabc92b18fa68a18a76
#
_cell.length_a   1.000
_cell.length_b   1.000
_cell.length_c   1.000
_cell.angle_alpha   90.00
_cell.angle_beta   90.00
_cell.angle_gamma   90.00
#
_symmetry.space_group_name_H-M   'P 1'
#
loop_
_entity.id
_entity.type
_entity.pdbx_description
1 polymer ?
#
loop_
_entity_poly.entity_id
_entity_poly.type
_entity_poly.pdbx_seq_one_letter_code
_entity_poly.pdbx_strand_id
1 'polypeptide(L)'
;MSTFKHREIIPNITKYVYLNDKKPENKNFCVVDTARNKCKYFDGKKWVIGKTTDKVTKIFDNIHNMLTDPFEKEHINKTIEFIKANPKKYNEKWIKVSNTYLKSLYDEEDKENMENKIKVLEELKLIFFNNKDEILKLN
;
A
#
# COMPACT_ATOMS: atom_id res chain seq x y z
N MET A 1 7.44 -20.89 2.67
CA MET A 1 7.38 -19.57 2.02
C MET A 1 8.26 -18.60 2.77
N SER A 2 9.14 -17.89 2.09
CA SER A 2 10.10 -17.02 2.77
C SER A 2 9.43 -15.73 3.27
N THR A 3 9.99 -15.13 4.33
CA THR A 3 9.58 -13.84 4.87
C THR A 3 9.56 -12.75 3.80
N PHE A 4 10.47 -12.82 2.85
CA PHE A 4 10.58 -11.88 1.73
C PHE A 4 9.29 -11.80 0.91
N LYS A 5 8.67 -12.94 0.60
CA LYS A 5 7.42 -12.96 -0.17
C LYS A 5 6.24 -12.33 0.58
N HIS A 6 6.21 -12.47 1.90
CA HIS A 6 5.17 -11.85 2.72
C HIS A 6 5.32 -10.32 2.77
N ARG A 7 6.56 -9.82 2.71
CA ARG A 7 6.82 -8.36 2.68
C ARG A 7 6.37 -7.71 1.39
N GLU A 8 6.33 -8.44 0.27
CA GLU A 8 5.93 -7.91 -1.02
C GLU A 8 4.43 -7.64 -1.13
N ILE A 9 3.62 -8.24 -0.26
CA ILE A 9 2.17 -8.18 -0.43
C ILE A 9 1.63 -6.75 -0.29
N ILE A 10 2.12 -5.98 0.69
CA ILE A 10 1.65 -4.60 0.88
C ILE A 10 2.03 -3.71 -0.31
N PRO A 11 3.28 -3.69 -0.80
CA PRO A 11 3.59 -2.95 -2.01
C PRO A 11 2.79 -3.37 -3.23
N ASN A 12 2.58 -4.65 -3.43
CA ASN A 12 1.84 -5.15 -4.60
C ASN A 12 0.37 -4.78 -4.56
N ILE A 13 -0.28 -4.89 -3.40
CA ILE A 13 -1.68 -4.46 -3.25
C ILE A 13 -1.78 -2.94 -3.39
N THR A 14 -0.82 -2.19 -2.86
CA THR A 14 -0.78 -0.74 -3.01
C THR A 14 -0.78 -0.34 -4.48
N LYS A 15 0.05 -0.97 -5.31
CA LYS A 15 0.07 -0.73 -6.75
C LYS A 15 -1.28 -1.07 -7.39
N TYR A 16 -1.88 -2.18 -7.00
CA TYR A 16 -3.17 -2.61 -7.54
C TYR A 16 -4.29 -1.63 -7.21
N VAL A 17 -4.32 -1.10 -6.00
CA VAL A 17 -5.38 -0.17 -5.56
C VAL A 17 -5.15 1.24 -6.11
N TYR A 18 -3.92 1.76 -5.99
CA TYR A 18 -3.64 3.19 -6.22
C TYR A 18 -3.09 3.50 -7.62
N LEU A 19 -2.58 2.50 -8.35
CA LEU A 19 -2.00 2.69 -9.68
C LEU A 19 -2.73 1.90 -10.77
N ASN A 20 -3.95 1.49 -10.51
CA ASN A 20 -4.76 0.71 -11.44
C ASN A 20 -5.36 1.62 -12.50
N ASP A 21 -5.02 1.38 -13.78
CA ASP A 21 -5.52 2.17 -14.92
C ASP A 21 -7.02 2.07 -15.10
N LYS A 22 -7.65 1.00 -14.59
CA LYS A 22 -9.10 0.81 -14.64
C LYS A 22 -9.84 1.64 -13.58
N LYS A 23 -9.12 2.18 -12.61
CA LYS A 23 -9.67 3.01 -11.54
C LYS A 23 -8.83 4.29 -11.38
N PRO A 24 -8.86 5.18 -12.39
CA PRO A 24 -8.02 6.39 -12.36
C PRO A 24 -8.32 7.32 -11.19
N GLU A 25 -9.52 7.25 -10.60
CA GLU A 25 -9.90 8.04 -9.43
C GLU A 25 -9.08 7.71 -8.19
N ASN A 26 -8.44 6.53 -8.15
CA ASN A 26 -7.57 6.14 -7.06
C ASN A 26 -6.13 6.68 -7.21
N LYS A 27 -5.79 7.21 -8.40
CA LYS A 27 -4.48 7.84 -8.64
C LYS A 27 -4.48 9.27 -8.12
N ASN A 28 -4.61 9.41 -6.81
CA ASN A 28 -4.85 10.68 -6.14
C ASN A 28 -3.74 11.11 -5.17
N PHE A 29 -2.57 10.48 -5.28
CA PHE A 29 -1.44 10.76 -4.41
C PHE A 29 -0.13 10.48 -5.13
N CYS A 30 0.86 11.37 -4.96
CA CYS A 30 2.21 11.11 -5.44
C CYS A 30 3.24 11.80 -4.55
N VAL A 31 4.47 11.27 -4.54
CA VAL A 31 5.61 11.87 -3.86
C VAL A 31 6.36 12.73 -4.86
N VAL A 32 6.56 14.01 -4.56
CA VAL A 32 7.20 14.96 -5.49
C VAL A 32 8.69 15.16 -5.21
N ASP A 33 9.12 14.89 -3.98
CA ASP A 33 10.52 15.06 -3.59
C ASP A 33 10.87 14.02 -2.52
N THR A 34 11.86 13.17 -2.80
CA THR A 34 12.28 12.12 -1.87
C THR A 34 13.22 12.64 -0.79
N ALA A 35 13.94 13.75 -1.05
CA ALA A 35 14.85 14.35 -0.09
C ALA A 35 14.12 15.23 0.92
N ARG A 36 13.00 15.84 0.52
CA ARG A 36 12.13 16.63 1.38
C ARG A 36 10.86 15.87 1.65
N ASN A 37 10.29 16.02 2.80
CA ASN A 37 9.06 15.36 3.21
C ASN A 37 7.84 16.01 2.55
N LYS A 38 7.75 15.90 1.21
CA LYS A 38 6.78 16.64 0.41
C LYS A 38 6.07 15.74 -0.59
N CYS A 39 4.74 15.78 -0.56
CA CYS A 39 3.89 15.04 -1.48
C CYS A 39 2.75 15.92 -1.98
N LYS A 40 2.05 15.44 -3.00
CA LYS A 40 0.79 16.04 -3.47
C LYS A 40 -0.32 15.00 -3.40
N TYR A 41 -1.50 15.42 -2.98
CA TYR A 41 -2.69 14.59 -2.98
C TYR A 41 -3.90 15.38 -3.43
N PHE A 42 -4.87 14.68 -4.00
CA PHE A 42 -6.12 15.29 -4.46
C PHE A 42 -7.16 15.19 -3.34
N ASP A 43 -7.69 16.33 -2.90
CA ASP A 43 -8.65 16.41 -1.79
C ASP A 43 -10.12 16.28 -2.22
N GLY A 44 -10.35 15.97 -3.49
CA GLY A 44 -11.68 15.93 -4.11
C GLY A 44 -12.01 17.15 -4.95
N LYS A 45 -11.25 18.23 -4.81
CA LYS A 45 -11.42 19.49 -5.56
C LYS A 45 -10.14 19.95 -6.24
N LYS A 46 -9.01 19.85 -5.56
CA LYS A 46 -7.72 20.33 -6.06
C LYS A 46 -6.57 19.48 -5.50
N TRP A 47 -5.41 19.64 -6.10
CA TRP A 47 -4.17 19.05 -5.59
C TRP A 47 -3.63 19.90 -4.44
N VAL A 48 -3.30 19.25 -3.35
CA VAL A 48 -2.81 19.88 -2.11
C VAL A 48 -1.42 19.33 -1.79
N ILE A 49 -0.55 20.19 -1.24
CA ILE A 49 0.78 19.79 -0.78
C ILE A 49 0.67 19.33 0.67
N GLY A 50 1.29 18.20 0.98
CA GLY A 50 1.31 17.63 2.31
C GLY A 50 2.64 16.99 2.67
N LYS A 51 2.67 16.32 3.83
CA LYS A 51 3.84 15.59 4.31
C LYS A 51 3.79 14.14 3.84
N THR A 52 4.84 13.71 3.17
CA THR A 52 4.97 12.35 2.64
C THR A 52 4.81 11.29 3.74
N THR A 53 5.48 11.47 4.88
CA THR A 53 5.43 10.49 5.98
C THR A 53 4.03 10.24 6.47
N ASP A 54 3.22 11.29 6.64
CA ASP A 54 1.84 11.16 7.12
C ASP A 54 0.97 10.39 6.13
N LYS A 55 1.10 10.69 4.84
CA LYS A 55 0.26 10.08 3.80
C LYS A 55 0.68 8.65 3.50
N VAL A 56 1.97 8.36 3.42
CA VAL A 56 2.47 7.01 3.16
C VAL A 56 2.13 6.08 4.33
N THR A 57 2.26 6.55 5.57
CA THR A 57 1.88 5.77 6.75
C THR A 57 0.39 5.45 6.74
N LYS A 58 -0.45 6.41 6.37
CA LYS A 58 -1.89 6.20 6.27
C LYS A 58 -2.25 5.15 5.20
N ILE A 59 -1.59 5.21 4.04
CA ILE A 59 -1.76 4.22 2.98
C ILE A 59 -1.36 2.82 3.48
N PHE A 60 -0.20 2.73 4.14
CA PHE A 60 0.25 1.48 4.74
C PHE A 60 -0.79 0.92 5.71
N ASP A 61 -1.27 1.74 6.64
CA ASP A 61 -2.24 1.32 7.65
C ASP A 61 -3.54 0.85 7.00
N ASN A 62 -4.02 1.55 5.97
CA ASN A 62 -5.23 1.16 5.25
C ASN A 62 -5.08 -0.22 4.59
N ILE A 63 -3.96 -0.46 3.92
CA ILE A 63 -3.69 -1.75 3.26
C ILE A 63 -3.49 -2.86 4.30
N HIS A 64 -2.74 -2.58 5.36
CA HIS A 64 -2.51 -3.54 6.44
C HIS A 64 -3.84 -3.94 7.10
N ASN A 65 -4.69 -2.97 7.40
CA ASN A 65 -6.01 -3.23 8.00
C ASN A 65 -6.91 -4.01 7.05
N MET A 66 -6.86 -3.70 5.75
CA MET A 66 -7.60 -4.45 4.73
C MET A 66 -7.25 -5.94 4.74
N LEU A 67 -5.98 -6.25 4.97
CA LEU A 67 -5.49 -7.64 4.99
C LEU A 67 -5.72 -8.34 6.32
N THR A 68 -5.72 -7.61 7.43
CA THR A 68 -5.73 -8.18 8.77
C THR A 68 -7.05 -8.07 9.51
N ASP A 69 -7.99 -7.25 9.02
CA ASP A 69 -9.31 -7.09 9.63
C ASP A 69 -10.33 -8.03 8.98
N PRO A 70 -10.70 -9.15 9.63
CA PRO A 70 -11.64 -10.11 9.05
C PRO A 70 -13.11 -9.67 9.13
N PHE A 71 -13.42 -8.59 9.83
CA PHE A 71 -14.78 -8.13 10.05
C PHE A 71 -15.24 -7.07 9.06
N GLU A 72 -14.31 -6.50 8.29
CA GLU A 72 -14.61 -5.45 7.33
C GLU A 72 -14.89 -6.05 5.96
N LYS A 73 -16.18 -6.10 5.56
CA LYS A 73 -16.60 -6.71 4.29
C LYS A 73 -15.97 -6.06 3.07
N GLU A 74 -15.81 -4.74 3.09
CA GLU A 74 -15.18 -4.01 1.99
C GLU A 74 -13.73 -4.45 1.81
N HIS A 75 -13.00 -4.65 2.90
CA HIS A 75 -11.63 -5.14 2.89
C HIS A 75 -11.54 -6.55 2.30
N ILE A 76 -12.47 -7.43 2.70
CA ILE A 76 -12.54 -8.80 2.19
C ILE A 76 -12.76 -8.79 0.67
N ASN A 77 -13.70 -7.96 0.19
CA ASN A 77 -14.01 -7.87 -1.25
C ASN A 77 -12.81 -7.37 -2.05
N LYS A 78 -12.10 -6.35 -1.57
CA LYS A 78 -10.88 -5.85 -2.22
C LYS A 78 -9.79 -6.90 -2.28
N THR A 79 -9.63 -7.68 -1.22
CA THR A 79 -8.66 -8.78 -1.16
C THR A 79 -9.02 -9.86 -2.19
N ILE A 80 -10.30 -10.21 -2.29
CA ILE A 80 -10.79 -11.19 -3.28
C ILE A 80 -10.51 -10.69 -4.71
N GLU A 81 -10.80 -9.42 -5.01
CA GLU A 81 -10.49 -8.83 -6.31
C GLU A 81 -9.01 -8.92 -6.64
N PHE A 82 -8.15 -8.61 -5.66
CA PHE A 82 -6.71 -8.68 -5.83
C PHE A 82 -6.25 -10.11 -6.13
N ILE A 83 -6.77 -11.10 -5.41
CA ILE A 83 -6.45 -12.53 -5.63
C ILE A 83 -6.85 -12.94 -7.05
N LYS A 84 -8.06 -12.57 -7.48
CA LYS A 84 -8.56 -12.90 -8.82
C LYS A 84 -7.73 -12.26 -9.94
N ALA A 85 -7.19 -11.07 -9.68
CA ALA A 85 -6.34 -10.37 -10.65
C ALA A 85 -4.93 -10.97 -10.73
N ASN A 86 -4.49 -11.70 -9.70
CA ASN A 86 -3.15 -12.25 -9.58
C ASN A 86 -3.16 -13.75 -9.21
N PRO A 87 -3.90 -14.61 -9.96
CA PRO A 87 -4.16 -15.99 -9.55
C PRO A 87 -2.93 -16.89 -9.52
N LYS A 88 -1.88 -16.54 -10.28
CA LYS A 88 -0.64 -17.33 -10.31
C LYS A 88 0.27 -17.03 -9.12
N LYS A 89 0.18 -15.82 -8.56
CA LYS A 89 1.08 -15.36 -7.51
C LYS A 89 0.46 -15.48 -6.12
N TYR A 90 -0.84 -15.21 -6.01
CA TYR A 90 -1.55 -15.21 -4.73
C TYR A 90 -2.81 -16.06 -4.82
N ASN A 91 -2.99 -16.99 -3.90
CA ASN A 91 -4.22 -17.74 -3.75
C ASN A 91 -4.80 -17.48 -2.36
N GLU A 92 -6.05 -17.87 -2.15
CA GLU A 92 -6.76 -17.63 -0.90
C GLU A 92 -6.04 -18.22 0.32
N LYS A 93 -5.51 -19.44 0.19
CA LYS A 93 -4.75 -20.09 1.25
C LYS A 93 -3.51 -19.29 1.62
N TRP A 94 -2.77 -18.82 0.61
CA TRP A 94 -1.57 -18.01 0.83
C TRP A 94 -1.90 -16.71 1.55
N ILE A 95 -3.00 -16.05 1.19
CA ILE A 95 -3.45 -14.82 1.84
C ILE A 95 -3.80 -15.06 3.31
N LYS A 96 -4.50 -16.15 3.63
CA LYS A 96 -4.85 -16.49 5.02
C LYS A 96 -3.61 -16.68 5.90
N VAL A 97 -2.61 -17.40 5.37
CA VAL A 97 -1.33 -17.60 6.07
C VAL A 97 -0.60 -16.27 6.23
N SER A 98 -0.57 -15.45 5.18
CA SER A 98 0.06 -14.14 5.21
C SER A 98 -0.60 -13.20 6.20
N ASN A 99 -1.93 -13.21 6.31
CA ASN A 99 -2.65 -12.36 7.27
C ASN A 99 -2.23 -12.65 8.71
N THR A 100 -2.13 -13.92 9.08
CA THR A 100 -1.66 -14.32 10.41
C THR A 100 -0.24 -13.82 10.64
N TYR A 101 0.63 -13.96 9.65
CA TYR A 101 2.01 -13.52 9.72
C TYR A 101 2.12 -12.00 9.80
N LEU A 102 1.32 -11.27 9.01
CA LEU A 102 1.34 -9.81 8.96
C LEU A 102 0.94 -9.15 10.28
N LYS A 103 0.07 -9.78 11.06
CA LYS A 103 -0.31 -9.26 12.37
C LYS A 103 0.87 -9.14 13.32
N SER A 104 1.84 -10.05 13.22
CA SER A 104 3.03 -10.05 14.07
C SER A 104 4.23 -9.38 13.39
N LEU A 105 4.31 -9.41 12.06
CA LEU A 105 5.47 -8.91 11.31
C LEU A 105 5.71 -7.40 11.49
N TYR A 106 4.65 -6.63 11.70
CA TYR A 106 4.72 -5.18 11.83
C TYR A 106 4.32 -4.70 13.23
N ASP A 107 4.44 -5.58 14.23
CA ASP A 107 4.20 -5.21 15.61
C ASP A 107 5.27 -4.19 16.07
N GLU A 108 4.82 -3.01 16.46
CA GLU A 108 5.72 -1.91 16.85
C GLU A 108 6.47 -2.16 18.18
N GLU A 109 6.05 -3.14 18.97
CA GLU A 109 6.73 -3.53 20.21
C GLU A 109 8.04 -4.28 19.93
N ASP A 110 8.21 -4.83 18.73
CA ASP A 110 9.40 -5.57 18.32
C ASP A 110 10.25 -4.70 17.39
N LYS A 111 11.52 -4.52 17.75
CA LYS A 111 12.46 -3.70 16.99
C LYS A 111 12.66 -4.19 15.56
N GLU A 112 12.77 -5.51 15.35
CA GLU A 112 12.92 -6.08 14.01
C GLU A 112 11.69 -5.81 13.16
N ASN A 113 10.50 -5.92 13.75
CA ASN A 113 9.25 -5.65 13.06
C ASN A 113 9.10 -4.17 12.71
N MET A 114 9.57 -3.26 13.57
CA MET A 114 9.63 -1.85 13.25
C MET A 114 10.54 -1.56 12.06
N GLU A 115 11.70 -2.21 11.98
CA GLU A 115 12.61 -2.08 10.85
C GLU A 115 11.96 -2.58 9.56
N ASN A 116 11.19 -3.66 9.62
CA ASN A 116 10.44 -4.17 8.48
C ASN A 116 9.40 -3.15 7.99
N LYS A 117 8.70 -2.52 8.92
CA LYS A 117 7.71 -1.48 8.59
C LYS A 117 8.38 -0.30 7.90
N ILE A 118 9.52 0.17 8.42
CA ILE A 118 10.28 1.27 7.83
C ILE A 118 10.68 0.95 6.39
N LYS A 119 11.16 -0.26 6.13
CA LYS A 119 11.56 -0.68 4.78
C LYS A 119 10.38 -0.67 3.82
N VAL A 120 9.20 -1.13 4.25
CA VAL A 120 8.00 -1.12 3.42
C VAL A 120 7.55 0.32 3.16
N LEU A 121 7.57 1.19 4.16
CA LEU A 121 7.22 2.60 3.98
C LEU A 121 8.14 3.29 2.97
N GLU A 122 9.44 3.02 3.01
CA GLU A 122 10.39 3.55 2.01
C GLU A 122 10.09 3.04 0.61
N GLU A 123 9.74 1.76 0.49
CA GLU A 123 9.35 1.18 -0.80
C GLU A 123 8.07 1.82 -1.35
N LEU A 124 7.06 2.03 -0.53
CA LEU A 124 5.82 2.73 -0.94
C LEU A 124 6.13 4.15 -1.40
N LYS A 125 6.98 4.85 -0.69
CA LYS A 125 7.42 6.21 -1.05
C LYS A 125 8.01 6.23 -2.45
N LEU A 126 8.89 5.28 -2.77
CA LEU A 126 9.52 5.18 -4.10
C LEU A 126 8.51 4.82 -5.19
N ILE A 127 7.54 3.97 -4.91
CA ILE A 127 6.47 3.63 -5.86
C ILE A 127 5.73 4.90 -6.29
N PHE A 128 5.33 5.72 -5.35
CA PHE A 128 4.57 6.94 -5.65
C PHE A 128 5.45 8.05 -6.24
N PHE A 129 6.74 8.05 -5.97
CA PHE A 129 7.68 8.96 -6.60
C PHE A 129 7.95 8.58 -8.06
N ASN A 130 8.18 7.30 -8.32
CA ASN A 130 8.50 6.82 -9.66
C ASN A 130 7.32 6.94 -10.64
N ASN A 131 6.10 7.02 -10.14
CA ASN A 131 4.89 7.14 -10.95
C ASN A 131 4.27 8.54 -10.90
N LYS A 132 4.96 9.53 -10.33
CA LYS A 132 4.40 10.86 -10.11
C LYS A 132 3.95 11.58 -11.38
N ASP A 133 4.70 11.46 -12.47
CA ASP A 133 4.37 12.14 -13.71
C ASP A 133 3.08 11.60 -14.33
N GLU A 134 2.90 10.29 -14.30
CA GLU A 134 1.69 9.63 -14.76
C GLU A 134 0.48 10.03 -13.91
N ILE A 135 0.66 10.04 -12.58
CA ILE A 135 -0.41 10.40 -11.65
C ILE A 135 -0.86 11.85 -11.88
N LEU A 136 0.09 12.78 -12.01
CA LEU A 136 -0.21 14.20 -12.19
C LEU A 136 -0.83 14.52 -13.56
N LYS A 137 -0.58 13.71 -14.58
CA LYS A 137 -1.17 13.91 -15.93
C LYS A 137 -2.68 13.74 -15.96
N LEU A 138 -3.26 13.04 -14.99
CA LEU A 138 -4.71 12.79 -14.96
C LEU A 138 -5.52 14.02 -14.54
N ASN A 139 -4.84 15.07 -14.18
CA ASN A 139 -5.46 16.32 -13.72
C ASN A 139 -4.83 17.52 -14.46
#